data_dd13113157377abacac2eb92f866f246
#
_entry.id   dd13113157377abacac2eb92f866f246
#
_cell.length_a   1.000
_cell.length_b   1.000
_cell.length_c   1.000
_cell.angle_alpha   90.00
_cell.angle_beta   90.00
_cell.angle_gamma   90.00
#
_symmetry.space_group_name_H-M   'P 1'
#
loop_
_entity.id
_entity.type
_entity.pdbx_description
1 polymer ?
#
loop_
_entity_poly.entity_id
_entity_poly.type
_entity_poly.pdbx_seq_one_letter_code
_entity_poly.pdbx_strand_id
1 'polypeptide(L)'
;METVTFNTPSRLGSWSSAISPPLQTCGSFKSKLPTANSTTRGVVVADVQNSNFQWRRVTTSRGNVAAEAARVPTSVPVRVAHELAQAGYRYLDVRTPDEFSIGHPSSAINVPYMYRVGSGMVKNPSFLREVSSRFRKHDEIIIGCESGEMSFMASTDLLTAGFTGITDIAGGYVAWTENELPVEE
;
A
#
# COMPACT_ATOMS: atom_id res chain seq x y z
N MET A 1 -12.02 -40.43 -45.33
CA MET A 1 -11.68 -41.07 -44.04
C MET A 1 -10.15 -41.20 -44.01
N GLU A 2 -9.50 -40.23 -43.42
CA GLU A 2 -8.04 -40.29 -43.20
C GLU A 2 -7.80 -40.08 -41.72
N THR A 3 -7.26 -41.10 -41.08
CA THR A 3 -6.90 -41.16 -39.67
C THR A 3 -5.48 -40.63 -39.53
N VAL A 4 -5.31 -39.52 -38.84
CA VAL A 4 -3.99 -38.97 -38.48
C VAL A 4 -3.64 -39.46 -37.08
N THR A 5 -2.61 -40.34 -37.03
CA THR A 5 -2.02 -40.85 -35.80
C THR A 5 -0.94 -39.87 -35.30
N PHE A 6 -1.10 -39.32 -34.11
CA PHE A 6 -0.04 -38.53 -33.44
C PHE A 6 0.87 -39.46 -32.64
N ASN A 7 2.14 -39.40 -33.01
CA ASN A 7 3.23 -40.17 -32.38
C ASN A 7 3.88 -39.29 -31.29
N THR A 8 3.86 -39.72 -30.04
CA THR A 8 4.53 -39.06 -28.92
C THR A 8 5.93 -39.63 -28.71
N PRO A 9 7.00 -38.85 -28.62
CA PRO A 9 8.26 -39.32 -28.08
C PRO A 9 8.39 -39.04 -26.59
N SER A 10 8.43 -40.12 -25.81
CA SER A 10 8.87 -40.10 -24.41
C SER A 10 10.37 -39.77 -24.33
N ARG A 11 10.75 -38.77 -23.60
CA ARG A 11 12.11 -38.60 -23.09
C ARG A 11 12.08 -38.33 -21.60
N LEU A 12 12.36 -39.37 -20.85
CA LEU A 12 12.80 -39.31 -19.46
C LEU A 12 14.23 -38.73 -19.44
N GLY A 13 14.38 -37.54 -18.93
CA GLY A 13 15.67 -36.92 -18.58
C GLY A 13 15.82 -36.90 -17.07
N SER A 14 16.62 -37.83 -16.55
CA SER A 14 17.08 -37.84 -15.16
C SER A 14 18.00 -36.65 -14.93
N TRP A 15 17.67 -35.78 -14.00
CA TRP A 15 18.57 -34.73 -13.51
C TRP A 15 19.06 -35.09 -12.12
N SER A 16 20.34 -35.41 -12.12
CA SER A 16 21.17 -35.76 -11.00
C SER A 16 21.44 -34.55 -10.11
N SER A 17 21.44 -34.84 -8.83
CA SER A 17 22.03 -34.14 -7.68
C SER A 17 22.93 -32.93 -7.94
N ALA A 18 22.57 -31.76 -7.47
CA ALA A 18 23.49 -30.65 -7.26
C ALA A 18 23.62 -30.38 -5.75
N ILE A 19 24.68 -30.80 -5.21
CA ILE A 19 25.65 -30.31 -4.22
C ILE A 19 25.23 -29.04 -3.47
N SER A 20 24.94 -29.21 -2.19
CA SER A 20 24.82 -28.13 -1.20
C SER A 20 26.20 -27.58 -0.84
N PRO A 21 26.40 -26.26 -0.73
CA PRO A 21 27.66 -25.72 -0.19
C PRO A 21 27.71 -25.87 1.34
N PRO A 22 28.93 -25.95 1.93
CA PRO A 22 29.13 -26.20 3.35
C PRO A 22 28.78 -24.98 4.20
N LEU A 23 28.15 -25.24 5.34
CA LEU A 23 27.92 -24.32 6.43
C LEU A 23 29.26 -23.80 6.98
N GLN A 24 29.54 -22.52 6.77
CA GLN A 24 30.60 -21.83 7.48
C GLN A 24 30.11 -21.53 8.90
N THR A 25 30.78 -22.14 9.87
CA THR A 25 30.67 -21.86 11.30
C THR A 25 31.21 -20.44 11.56
N CYS A 26 30.34 -19.50 11.81
CA CYS A 26 30.71 -18.17 12.26
C CYS A 26 30.85 -18.17 13.79
N GLY A 27 32.03 -17.73 14.25
CA GLY A 27 32.50 -17.79 15.60
C GLY A 27 31.59 -17.14 16.64
N SER A 28 31.57 -17.77 17.81
CA SER A 28 30.91 -17.32 19.03
C SER A 28 31.49 -15.99 19.51
N PHE A 29 30.81 -14.88 19.20
CA PHE A 29 31.06 -13.60 19.87
C PHE A 29 30.26 -13.57 21.17
N LYS A 30 30.92 -13.81 22.30
CA LYS A 30 30.39 -13.51 23.63
C LYS A 30 30.33 -12.00 23.83
N SER A 31 29.22 -11.35 23.48
CA SER A 31 28.93 -10.00 23.92
C SER A 31 28.24 -10.06 25.29
N LYS A 32 28.94 -9.56 26.31
CA LYS A 32 28.38 -9.25 27.63
C LYS A 32 27.20 -8.29 27.43
N LEU A 33 25.99 -8.73 27.76
CA LEU A 33 24.83 -7.86 27.92
C LEU A 33 25.07 -6.90 29.10
N PRO A 34 24.99 -5.59 28.90
CA PRO A 34 24.85 -4.67 30.02
C PRO A 34 23.44 -4.75 30.57
N THR A 35 23.35 -4.91 31.87
CA THR A 35 22.12 -4.89 32.67
C THR A 35 21.32 -3.63 32.35
N ALA A 36 20.10 -3.78 31.90
CA ALA A 36 19.24 -2.67 31.49
C ALA A 36 18.75 -1.91 32.70
N ASN A 37 19.38 -0.78 33.02
CA ASN A 37 18.73 0.26 33.79
C ASN A 37 17.77 0.99 32.86
N SER A 38 16.52 1.04 33.26
CA SER A 38 15.40 1.74 32.64
C SER A 38 15.71 3.23 32.47
N THR A 39 16.28 3.60 31.30
CA THR A 39 16.45 5.00 30.94
C THR A 39 15.59 5.30 29.72
N THR A 40 14.63 6.18 29.90
CA THR A 40 13.71 6.74 28.91
C THR A 40 14.49 7.19 27.66
N ARG A 41 14.31 6.48 26.52
CA ARG A 41 14.87 6.93 25.23
C ARG A 41 14.00 8.08 24.69
N GLY A 42 14.50 9.29 24.79
CA GLY A 42 13.95 10.45 24.09
C GLY A 42 14.39 10.43 22.62
N VAL A 43 13.44 10.66 21.72
CA VAL A 43 13.74 10.89 20.30
C VAL A 43 14.28 12.32 20.15
N VAL A 44 15.42 12.47 19.52
CA VAL A 44 16.07 13.75 19.28
C VAL A 44 15.76 14.19 17.85
N VAL A 45 15.03 15.29 17.69
CA VAL A 45 14.76 15.92 16.39
C VAL A 45 15.70 17.10 16.23
N ALA A 46 16.44 17.17 15.12
CA ALA A 46 17.31 18.29 14.80
C ALA A 46 16.53 19.32 13.97
N ASP A 47 16.44 20.54 14.47
CA ASP A 47 15.88 21.67 13.73
C ASP A 47 17.02 22.40 12.99
N VAL A 48 16.96 22.41 11.65
CA VAL A 48 18.07 22.78 10.76
C VAL A 48 18.10 24.29 10.44
N GLN A 49 17.31 25.13 11.08
CA GLN A 49 17.15 26.54 10.69
C GLN A 49 17.78 27.59 11.62
N ASN A 50 18.62 27.22 12.59
CA ASN A 50 19.29 28.26 13.39
C ASN A 50 20.74 27.90 13.72
N SER A 51 21.66 28.85 13.50
CA SER A 51 23.10 28.74 13.69
C SER A 51 23.57 28.62 15.16
N ASN A 52 22.64 28.46 16.12
CA ASN A 52 22.92 28.14 17.52
C ASN A 52 22.34 26.78 17.86
N PHE A 53 23.17 25.75 17.77
CA PHE A 53 22.86 24.37 18.09
C PHE A 53 22.54 24.24 19.59
N GLN A 54 21.28 24.32 19.98
CA GLN A 54 20.82 23.93 21.32
C GLN A 54 19.89 22.72 21.22
N TRP A 55 20.38 21.59 21.72
CA TRP A 55 19.59 20.37 21.85
C TRP A 55 18.44 20.57 22.87
N ARG A 56 17.24 20.75 22.39
CA ARG A 56 16.05 20.69 23.26
C ARG A 56 15.60 19.24 23.38
N ARG A 57 15.59 18.75 24.62
CA ARG A 57 15.02 17.44 24.94
C ARG A 57 13.50 17.57 24.91
N VAL A 58 12.88 17.10 23.84
CA VAL A 58 11.43 16.99 23.77
C VAL A 58 11.02 15.69 24.47
N THR A 59 10.42 15.83 25.66
CA THR A 59 9.77 14.71 26.34
C THR A 59 8.41 14.49 25.70
N THR A 60 8.33 13.59 24.70
CA THR A 60 7.06 13.14 24.17
C THR A 60 6.37 12.25 25.21
N SER A 61 5.21 12.68 25.65
CA SER A 61 4.30 11.92 26.49
C SER A 61 4.00 10.56 25.83
N ARG A 62 4.09 9.49 26.59
CA ARG A 62 4.00 8.06 26.18
C ARG A 62 2.70 7.65 25.46
N GLY A 63 1.76 8.60 25.22
CA GLY A 63 0.43 8.32 24.70
C GLY A 63 0.27 8.41 23.17
N ASN A 64 1.15 9.11 22.44
CA ASN A 64 0.86 9.50 21.04
C ASN A 64 1.63 8.72 19.97
N VAL A 65 2.74 8.05 20.28
CA VAL A 65 3.57 7.39 19.25
C VAL A 65 2.90 6.15 18.66
N ALA A 66 2.12 5.41 19.46
CA ALA A 66 1.39 4.24 18.97
C ALA A 66 0.17 4.61 18.11
N ALA A 67 -0.47 5.76 18.41
CA ALA A 67 -1.58 6.29 17.63
C ALA A 67 -1.13 6.92 16.30
N GLU A 68 0.08 7.47 16.24
CA GLU A 68 0.67 8.03 15.03
C GLU A 68 1.12 6.92 14.05
N ALA A 69 1.72 5.85 14.56
CA ALA A 69 2.12 4.69 13.75
C ALA A 69 0.92 3.96 13.12
N ALA A 70 -0.28 4.06 13.72
CA ALA A 70 -1.51 3.48 13.19
C ALA A 70 -2.13 4.27 12.02
N ARG A 71 -1.55 5.41 11.62
CA ARG A 71 -2.07 6.31 10.57
C ARG A 71 -1.39 6.15 9.21
N VAL A 72 -0.42 5.25 9.10
CA VAL A 72 0.23 4.96 7.80
C VAL A 72 -0.61 3.90 7.09
N PRO A 73 -1.12 4.19 5.88
CA PRO A 73 -1.89 3.22 5.12
C PRO A 73 -1.01 2.01 4.73
N THR A 74 -1.60 0.82 4.79
CA THR A 74 -0.98 -0.37 4.22
C THR A 74 -1.12 -0.30 2.72
N SER A 75 0.00 -0.40 1.99
CA SER A 75 0.01 -0.45 0.53
C SER A 75 0.30 -1.87 0.06
N VAL A 76 -0.47 -2.37 -0.91
CA VAL A 76 -0.34 -3.71 -1.45
C VAL A 76 -0.15 -3.70 -2.97
N PRO A 77 0.55 -4.69 -3.54
CA PRO A 77 0.64 -4.85 -4.99
C PRO A 77 -0.73 -5.06 -5.62
N VAL A 78 -0.88 -4.61 -6.88
CA VAL A 78 -2.15 -4.64 -7.61
C VAL A 78 -2.80 -6.03 -7.71
N ARG A 79 -2.02 -7.11 -7.83
CA ARG A 79 -2.56 -8.49 -7.85
C ARG A 79 -3.19 -8.87 -6.51
N VAL A 80 -2.57 -8.47 -5.40
CA VAL A 80 -3.15 -8.67 -4.05
C VAL A 80 -4.42 -7.83 -3.89
N ALA A 81 -4.42 -6.58 -4.38
CA ALA A 81 -5.61 -5.74 -4.36
C ALA A 81 -6.78 -6.37 -5.15
N HIS A 82 -6.50 -7.01 -6.30
CA HIS A 82 -7.51 -7.73 -7.07
C HIS A 82 -8.07 -8.95 -6.29
N GLU A 83 -7.22 -9.73 -5.64
CA GLU A 83 -7.66 -10.85 -4.78
C GLU A 83 -8.53 -10.35 -3.61
N LEU A 84 -8.18 -9.22 -2.99
CA LEU A 84 -8.99 -8.59 -1.94
C LEU A 84 -10.35 -8.13 -2.49
N ALA A 85 -10.40 -7.54 -3.69
CA ALA A 85 -11.66 -7.17 -4.34
C ALA A 85 -12.56 -8.39 -4.58
N GLN A 86 -11.99 -9.51 -5.03
CA GLN A 86 -12.71 -10.78 -5.18
C GLN A 86 -13.17 -11.36 -3.83
N ALA A 87 -12.45 -11.09 -2.75
CA ALA A 87 -12.82 -11.48 -1.39
C ALA A 87 -13.91 -10.59 -0.77
N GLY A 88 -14.39 -9.56 -1.49
CA GLY A 88 -15.49 -8.70 -1.06
C GLY A 88 -15.07 -7.32 -0.52
N TYR A 89 -13.80 -6.96 -0.62
CA TYR A 89 -13.35 -5.59 -0.35
C TYR A 89 -13.95 -4.64 -1.40
N ARG A 90 -14.32 -3.44 -0.98
CA ARG A 90 -14.93 -2.45 -1.87
C ARG A 90 -13.85 -1.56 -2.48
N TYR A 91 -13.89 -1.38 -3.79
CA TYR A 91 -12.92 -0.55 -4.49
C TYR A 91 -13.39 0.92 -4.49
N LEU A 92 -12.54 1.81 -4.00
CA LEU A 92 -12.67 3.27 -4.08
C LEU A 92 -11.66 3.82 -5.08
N ASP A 93 -12.14 4.31 -6.21
CA ASP A 93 -11.32 5.00 -7.21
C ASP A 93 -11.35 6.50 -6.91
N VAL A 94 -10.17 7.08 -6.68
CA VAL A 94 -10.03 8.49 -6.31
C VAL A 94 -9.54 9.38 -7.47
N ARG A 95 -9.52 8.83 -8.70
CA ARG A 95 -9.23 9.58 -9.93
C ARG A 95 -10.34 10.57 -10.23
N THR A 96 -10.06 11.46 -11.18
CA THR A 96 -11.08 12.38 -11.71
C THR A 96 -12.22 11.60 -12.40
N PRO A 97 -13.45 12.17 -12.47
CA PRO A 97 -14.55 11.53 -13.18
C PRO A 97 -14.25 11.23 -14.65
N ASP A 98 -13.47 12.12 -15.32
CA ASP A 98 -13.09 11.94 -16.72
C ASP A 98 -12.18 10.70 -16.89
N GLU A 99 -11.18 10.53 -16.00
CA GLU A 99 -10.29 9.37 -16.00
C GLU A 99 -11.06 8.07 -15.67
N PHE A 100 -11.98 8.13 -14.73
CA PHE A 100 -12.82 7.00 -14.35
C PHE A 100 -13.74 6.54 -15.50
N SER A 101 -14.30 7.50 -16.26
CA SER A 101 -15.21 7.21 -17.38
C SER A 101 -14.53 6.57 -18.59
N ILE A 102 -13.21 6.68 -18.72
CA ILE A 102 -12.45 6.01 -19.79
C ILE A 102 -12.28 4.51 -19.51
N GLY A 103 -12.21 4.14 -18.24
CA GLY A 103 -12.13 2.76 -17.80
C GLY A 103 -11.74 2.69 -16.33
N HIS A 104 -12.28 1.69 -15.65
CA HIS A 104 -12.09 1.51 -14.20
C HIS A 104 -12.16 0.03 -13.80
N PRO A 105 -11.61 -0.37 -12.64
CA PRO A 105 -11.78 -1.72 -12.11
C PRO A 105 -13.25 -2.04 -11.86
N SER A 106 -13.64 -3.28 -12.16
CA SER A 106 -15.02 -3.74 -11.99
C SER A 106 -15.56 -3.46 -10.59
N SER A 107 -16.76 -2.92 -10.53
CA SER A 107 -17.47 -2.54 -9.29
C SER A 107 -16.79 -1.42 -8.49
N ALA A 108 -15.86 -0.68 -9.08
CA ALA A 108 -15.24 0.48 -8.42
C ALA A 108 -16.26 1.61 -8.23
N ILE A 109 -16.14 2.30 -7.08
CA ILE A 109 -16.94 3.49 -6.75
C ILE A 109 -16.04 4.70 -6.87
N ASN A 110 -16.37 5.62 -7.78
CA ASN A 110 -15.59 6.84 -7.93
C ASN A 110 -16.01 7.91 -6.91
N VAL A 111 -15.02 8.40 -6.16
CA VAL A 111 -15.09 9.63 -5.37
C VAL A 111 -13.79 10.37 -5.56
N PRO A 112 -13.77 11.43 -6.38
CA PRO A 112 -12.53 12.13 -6.72
C PRO A 112 -11.87 12.76 -5.51
N TYR A 113 -10.57 12.50 -5.32
CA TYR A 113 -9.77 13.17 -4.30
C TYR A 113 -9.38 14.58 -4.73
N MET A 114 -9.15 14.74 -6.04
CA MET A 114 -8.87 16.04 -6.67
C MET A 114 -9.74 16.24 -7.91
N TYR A 115 -10.01 17.50 -8.21
CA TYR A 115 -10.64 17.94 -9.45
C TYR A 115 -9.65 18.70 -10.32
N ARG A 116 -9.78 18.55 -11.65
CA ARG A 116 -9.06 19.38 -12.60
C ARG A 116 -9.74 20.74 -12.72
N VAL A 117 -9.00 21.82 -12.44
CA VAL A 117 -9.49 23.19 -12.57
C VAL A 117 -8.49 23.98 -13.42
N GLY A 118 -8.87 24.28 -14.66
CA GLY A 118 -7.95 24.84 -15.66
C GLY A 118 -6.76 23.91 -15.91
N SER A 119 -5.54 24.40 -15.71
CA SER A 119 -4.29 23.61 -15.86
C SER A 119 -3.81 22.96 -14.54
N GLY A 120 -4.53 23.14 -13.43
CA GLY A 120 -4.14 22.65 -12.12
C GLY A 120 -5.09 21.60 -11.56
N MET A 121 -4.68 21.03 -10.41
CA MET A 121 -5.48 20.09 -9.62
C MET A 121 -5.83 20.74 -8.29
N VAL A 122 -7.09 20.62 -7.88
CA VAL A 122 -7.61 21.18 -6.61
C VAL A 122 -8.22 20.05 -5.79
N LYS A 123 -7.84 19.98 -4.52
CA LYS A 123 -8.39 18.96 -3.59
C LYS A 123 -9.90 19.13 -3.44
N ASN A 124 -10.62 18.01 -3.48
CA ASN A 124 -12.06 17.96 -3.23
C ASN A 124 -12.35 18.27 -1.75
N PRO A 125 -12.94 19.41 -1.41
CA PRO A 125 -13.24 19.77 -0.03
C PRO A 125 -14.33 18.88 0.59
N SER A 126 -15.11 18.20 -0.24
CA SER A 126 -16.20 17.32 0.16
C SER A 126 -15.78 15.83 0.22
N PHE A 127 -14.53 15.49 -0.10
CA PHE A 127 -14.06 14.10 -0.23
C PHE A 127 -14.48 13.20 0.93
N LEU A 128 -14.14 13.58 2.16
CA LEU A 128 -14.47 12.79 3.35
C LEU A 128 -15.98 12.60 3.56
N ARG A 129 -16.78 13.65 3.25
CA ARG A 129 -18.23 13.58 3.34
C ARG A 129 -18.82 12.63 2.29
N GLU A 130 -18.33 12.70 1.06
CA GLU A 130 -18.79 11.85 -0.05
C GLU A 130 -18.41 10.39 0.19
N VAL A 131 -17.19 10.10 0.65
CA VAL A 131 -16.79 8.74 1.03
C VAL A 131 -17.67 8.24 2.18
N SER A 132 -17.88 9.05 3.23
CA SER A 132 -18.70 8.66 4.38
C SER A 132 -20.18 8.43 4.04
N SER A 133 -20.68 8.96 2.92
CA SER A 133 -22.03 8.69 2.44
C SER A 133 -22.17 7.33 1.73
N ARG A 134 -21.08 6.77 1.24
CA ARG A 134 -21.03 5.54 0.45
C ARG A 134 -20.39 4.36 1.19
N PHE A 135 -19.51 4.64 2.14
CA PHE A 135 -18.74 3.67 2.91
C PHE A 135 -18.88 3.88 4.40
N ARG A 136 -18.93 2.80 5.16
CA ARG A 136 -18.92 2.83 6.62
C ARG A 136 -17.48 2.86 7.13
N LYS A 137 -17.28 3.31 8.37
CA LYS A 137 -15.95 3.43 8.99
C LYS A 137 -15.19 2.09 9.13
N HIS A 138 -15.92 0.99 9.16
CA HIS A 138 -15.37 -0.37 9.32
C HIS A 138 -15.46 -1.21 8.04
N ASP A 139 -15.84 -0.60 6.91
CA ASP A 139 -15.79 -1.29 5.63
C ASP A 139 -14.32 -1.54 5.25
N GLU A 140 -14.06 -2.69 4.65
CA GLU A 140 -12.79 -3.02 4.04
C GLU A 140 -12.72 -2.37 2.66
N ILE A 141 -11.84 -1.39 2.49
CA ILE A 141 -11.77 -0.55 1.31
C ILE A 141 -10.37 -0.62 0.70
N ILE A 142 -10.31 -0.92 -0.59
CA ILE A 142 -9.11 -0.78 -1.41
C ILE A 142 -9.18 0.55 -2.14
N ILE A 143 -8.11 1.33 -2.11
CA ILE A 143 -8.09 2.67 -2.69
C ILE A 143 -7.07 2.72 -3.81
N GLY A 144 -7.52 3.11 -5.00
CA GLY A 144 -6.67 3.28 -6.17
C GLY A 144 -6.80 4.67 -6.79
N CYS A 145 -5.70 5.16 -7.34
CA CYS A 145 -5.67 6.30 -8.25
C CYS A 145 -4.91 5.90 -9.51
N GLU A 146 -4.43 6.82 -10.32
CA GLU A 146 -3.69 6.51 -11.54
C GLU A 146 -2.34 5.83 -11.26
N SER A 147 -1.49 6.43 -10.40
CA SER A 147 -0.11 5.99 -10.16
C SER A 147 0.19 5.54 -8.71
N GLY A 148 -0.74 5.75 -7.77
CA GLY A 148 -0.58 5.40 -6.35
C GLY A 148 -0.33 6.60 -5.41
N GLU A 149 0.04 7.79 -5.92
CA GLU A 149 0.36 8.94 -5.06
C GLU A 149 -0.88 9.56 -4.41
N MET A 150 -1.92 9.83 -5.19
CA MET A 150 -3.16 10.42 -4.68
C MET A 150 -3.93 9.46 -3.77
N SER A 151 -3.92 8.16 -4.08
CA SER A 151 -4.58 7.13 -3.26
C SER A 151 -3.92 7.00 -1.90
N PHE A 152 -2.60 7.12 -1.80
CA PHE A 152 -1.88 7.13 -0.53
C PHE A 152 -2.27 8.34 0.35
N MET A 153 -2.37 9.55 -0.23
CA MET A 153 -2.85 10.74 0.47
C MET A 153 -4.30 10.60 0.92
N ALA A 154 -5.18 10.12 0.03
CA ALA A 154 -6.58 9.86 0.34
C ALA A 154 -6.74 8.84 1.47
N SER A 155 -5.96 7.76 1.44
CA SER A 155 -5.90 6.73 2.49
C SER A 155 -5.51 7.30 3.84
N THR A 156 -4.51 8.17 3.88
CA THR A 156 -4.06 8.84 5.11
C THR A 156 -5.15 9.74 5.70
N ASP A 157 -5.87 10.49 4.86
CA ASP A 157 -6.99 11.33 5.28
C ASP A 157 -8.15 10.48 5.85
N LEU A 158 -8.47 9.35 5.22
CA LEU A 158 -9.51 8.45 5.67
C LEU A 158 -9.17 7.78 7.00
N LEU A 159 -7.94 7.30 7.18
CA LEU A 159 -7.46 6.77 8.46
C LEU A 159 -7.54 7.83 9.56
N THR A 160 -7.14 9.07 9.26
CA THR A 160 -7.25 10.20 10.19
C THR A 160 -8.71 10.52 10.52
N ALA A 161 -9.63 10.36 9.57
CA ALA A 161 -11.06 10.52 9.76
C ALA A 161 -11.73 9.33 10.49
N GLY A 162 -10.96 8.29 10.87
CA GLY A 162 -11.42 7.16 11.68
C GLY A 162 -11.95 5.98 10.88
N PHE A 163 -11.62 5.86 9.60
CA PHE A 163 -11.78 4.60 8.87
C PHE A 163 -10.71 3.61 9.33
N THR A 164 -11.01 2.32 9.40
CA THR A 164 -10.12 1.30 9.97
C THR A 164 -9.63 0.27 8.96
N GLY A 165 -10.44 -0.05 7.94
CA GLY A 165 -10.13 -1.05 6.92
C GLY A 165 -9.64 -0.43 5.61
N ILE A 166 -8.54 0.35 5.65
CA ILE A 166 -8.01 1.06 4.48
C ILE A 166 -6.76 0.38 3.96
N THR A 167 -6.80 0.02 2.67
CA THR A 167 -5.67 -0.57 1.94
C THR A 167 -5.42 0.23 0.66
N ASP A 168 -4.21 0.74 0.49
CA ASP A 168 -3.77 1.47 -0.70
C ASP A 168 -3.25 0.50 -1.77
N ILE A 169 -3.39 0.86 -3.05
CA ILE A 169 -2.88 0.07 -4.18
C ILE A 169 -1.59 0.69 -4.71
N ALA A 170 -0.48 -0.03 -4.57
CA ALA A 170 0.79 0.36 -5.15
C ALA A 170 0.73 0.31 -6.69
N GLY A 171 1.12 1.41 -7.35
CA GLY A 171 1.13 1.53 -8.80
C GLY A 171 -0.22 1.86 -9.43
N GLY A 172 -1.31 1.87 -8.66
CA GLY A 172 -2.63 2.35 -9.07
C GLY A 172 -3.22 1.66 -10.30
N TYR A 173 -4.01 2.41 -11.09
CA TYR A 173 -4.70 1.92 -12.28
C TYR A 173 -3.74 1.57 -13.44
N VAL A 174 -2.61 2.25 -13.54
CA VAL A 174 -1.57 1.89 -14.53
C VAL A 174 -1.10 0.45 -14.29
N ALA A 175 -0.72 0.11 -13.06
CA ALA A 175 -0.32 -1.26 -12.74
C ALA A 175 -1.48 -2.26 -12.89
N TRP A 176 -2.73 -1.84 -12.68
CA TRP A 176 -3.92 -2.67 -12.89
C TRP A 176 -4.05 -3.10 -14.34
N THR A 177 -3.95 -2.15 -15.28
CA THR A 177 -4.04 -2.41 -16.73
C THR A 177 -2.82 -3.16 -17.27
N GLU A 178 -1.60 -2.84 -16.79
CA GLU A 178 -0.37 -3.57 -17.15
C GLU A 178 -0.40 -5.05 -16.73
N ASN A 179 -1.16 -5.39 -15.68
CA ASN A 179 -1.38 -6.77 -15.24
C ASN A 179 -2.61 -7.42 -15.89
N GLU A 180 -3.22 -6.78 -16.89
CA GLU A 180 -4.39 -7.28 -17.64
C GLU A 180 -5.57 -7.67 -16.73
N LEU A 181 -5.75 -6.94 -15.61
CA LEU A 181 -6.85 -7.19 -14.69
C LEU A 181 -8.18 -6.63 -15.23
N PRO A 182 -9.33 -7.18 -14.80
CA PRO A 182 -10.64 -6.80 -15.34
C PRO A 182 -10.95 -5.31 -15.17
N VAL A 183 -11.41 -4.68 -16.26
CA VAL A 183 -11.85 -3.29 -16.30
C VAL A 183 -13.24 -3.19 -16.92
N GLU A 184 -13.98 -2.14 -16.56
CA GLU A 184 -15.25 -1.71 -17.13
C GLU A 184 -15.09 -0.32 -17.74
N GLU A 185 -15.86 0.00 -18.81
CA GLU A 185 -15.90 1.30 -19.51
C GLU A 185 -17.26 1.98 -19.29
#